data_641da57505551808d3aaa7129cd3a415
#
_entry.id   641da57505551808d3aaa7129cd3a415
#
_cell.length_a   1.000
_cell.length_b   1.000
_cell.length_c   1.000
_cell.angle_alpha   90.00
_cell.angle_beta   90.00
_cell.angle_gamma   90.00
#
_symmetry.space_group_name_H-M   'P 1'
#
loop_
_entity.id
_entity.type
_entity.pdbx_description
1 polymer ?
#
loop_
_entity_poly.entity_id
_entity_poly.type
_entity_poly.pdbx_seq_one_letter_code
_entity_poly.pdbx_strand_id
1 'polypeptide(L)'
;MFSYRDGLAGKAISFFMGDKMAAPEAVIEIGATGVRLLVAEVTEDRKRNILDRAEMPYSLGREVFTTGSITRETQLQCLHILQRFKEQLSGWGIEPGQANVIATAAFREAKNKDPVMDKIFSQTGFRVKVIDGIEENRLMYLAVTECFQGDAPDIKSGNSVILEVSGGSTELMLMKKGKIAGAHSLHIGTVRLAPKIKGQSINLEDIQRYVEEYAINAKGLFESELNISEVNQFIAVGGDATLAAINAGQPISTWLWSIEREKFDRFVDEIQQYTTDECVARFKISYNDAQTLPVSLLIYKMFIHHTNVQTIIVPETNIRNGLVYSKTAAPSEELKKEFSEQIIASATNLLRKYHGDIFHAKNVMQNSLKIYECMEKELSLDERSRTLLAVSALLHDIGNFINMSNHHEHSEYIIRHSDIFGLTRPENIIVATIAHYHRGKQRPEDSEQFQILARSDRMQILKLTAILRIADALDRSHGQSIRDFCVKLKNDSLIISAKGIKNLALERIALAEKGELFESVFGYKVILV
;
A
#
# COMPACT_ATOMS: atom_id res chain seq x y z
N MET A 1 12.78 31.83 10.58
CA MET A 1 14.02 31.58 11.33
C MET A 1 13.70 31.64 12.81
N PHE A 2 13.11 30.59 13.38
CA PHE A 2 12.97 30.43 14.81
C PHE A 2 13.46 29.04 15.19
N SER A 3 14.65 29.05 15.81
CA SER A 3 15.31 27.91 16.39
C SER A 3 14.66 27.62 17.74
N TYR A 4 14.09 26.43 17.89
CA TYR A 4 13.86 25.86 19.23
C TYR A 4 15.20 25.30 19.73
N ARG A 5 16.07 26.22 20.18
CA ARG A 5 17.22 25.93 21.02
C ARG A 5 16.97 26.59 22.36
N ASP A 6 16.40 25.83 23.29
CA ASP A 6 16.67 26.00 24.72
C ASP A 6 16.08 24.79 25.45
N GLY A 7 16.95 23.89 25.90
CA GLY A 7 16.54 22.92 26.90
C GLY A 7 17.16 21.52 26.87
N LEU A 8 18.24 21.25 26.12
CA LEU A 8 18.93 19.96 26.26
C LEU A 8 20.47 20.04 26.07
N ALA A 9 21.08 21.12 26.50
CA ALA A 9 22.52 21.12 26.74
C ALA A 9 22.73 20.70 28.20
N GLY A 10 22.99 19.43 28.47
CA GLY A 10 23.42 19.01 29.81
C GLY A 10 22.86 17.70 30.33
N LYS A 11 22.62 16.71 29.49
CA LYS A 11 22.58 15.32 30.01
C LYS A 11 23.67 14.51 29.31
N ALA A 12 24.77 14.38 30.06
CA ALA A 12 25.84 13.46 29.76
C ALA A 12 25.27 12.08 29.44
N ILE A 13 25.76 11.51 28.34
CA ILE A 13 25.52 10.15 27.93
C ILE A 13 25.95 9.22 29.08
N SER A 14 25.01 8.82 29.90
CA SER A 14 25.19 7.71 30.83
C SER A 14 25.02 6.43 30.02
N PHE A 15 26.14 5.82 29.70
CA PHE A 15 26.19 4.45 29.16
C PHE A 15 25.56 3.49 30.18
N PHE A 16 24.33 3.13 29.98
CA PHE A 16 23.79 1.91 30.57
C PHE A 16 24.00 0.76 29.56
N MET A 17 24.94 -0.09 29.84
CA MET A 17 25.07 -1.43 29.24
C MET A 17 23.80 -2.23 29.57
N GLY A 18 23.06 -2.66 28.56
CA GLY A 18 21.97 -3.61 28.79
C GLY A 18 21.02 -3.89 27.65
N ASP A 19 20.68 -2.91 26.81
CA ASP A 19 19.79 -3.17 25.67
C ASP A 19 20.54 -2.95 24.35
N LYS A 20 20.46 -3.91 23.43
CA LYS A 20 20.88 -3.71 22.04
C LYS A 20 20.02 -2.62 21.43
N MET A 21 20.51 -1.38 21.46
CA MET A 21 19.86 -0.28 20.76
C MET A 21 19.79 -0.63 19.27
N ALA A 22 18.58 -0.60 18.71
CA ALA A 22 18.40 -0.73 17.27
C ALA A 22 19.10 0.45 16.57
N ALA A 23 19.71 0.19 15.41
CA ALA A 23 20.33 1.27 14.63
C ALA A 23 19.25 2.28 14.20
N PRO A 24 19.54 3.59 14.26
CA PRO A 24 18.58 4.60 13.82
C PRO A 24 18.32 4.48 12.31
N GLU A 25 17.05 4.57 11.93
CA GLU A 25 16.60 4.58 10.55
C GLU A 25 16.25 6.01 10.13
N ALA A 26 16.67 6.40 8.93
CA ALA A 26 16.34 7.68 8.34
C ALA A 26 15.39 7.51 7.15
N VAL A 27 14.32 8.30 7.15
CA VAL A 27 13.36 8.39 6.06
C VAL A 27 13.25 9.83 5.58
N ILE A 28 13.44 10.04 4.28
CA ILE A 28 13.17 11.31 3.61
C ILE A 28 11.99 11.13 2.68
N GLU A 29 10.99 11.99 2.79
CA GLU A 29 9.84 12.04 1.89
C GLU A 29 9.90 13.30 1.04
N ILE A 30 9.88 13.15 -0.28
CA ILE A 30 9.73 14.25 -1.24
C ILE A 30 8.25 14.31 -1.64
N GLY A 31 7.51 15.19 -0.96
CA GLY A 31 6.08 15.40 -1.17
C GLY A 31 5.77 16.56 -2.10
N ALA A 32 4.47 16.80 -2.32
CA ALA A 32 3.99 17.89 -3.16
C ALA A 32 4.19 19.29 -2.55
N THR A 33 4.19 19.40 -1.21
CA THR A 33 4.24 20.66 -0.45
C THR A 33 5.55 20.86 0.32
N GLY A 34 6.33 19.80 0.52
CA GLY A 34 7.53 19.84 1.33
C GLY A 34 8.42 18.61 1.15
N VAL A 35 9.68 18.74 1.57
CA VAL A 35 10.58 17.62 1.79
C VAL A 35 10.74 17.43 3.29
N ARG A 36 10.50 16.21 3.77
CA ARG A 36 10.40 15.90 5.19
C ARG A 36 11.40 14.82 5.57
N LEU A 37 12.12 15.01 6.66
CA LEU A 37 13.04 14.05 7.25
C LEU A 37 12.46 13.51 8.56
N LEU A 38 12.61 12.22 8.78
CA LEU A 38 12.37 11.54 10.04
C LEU A 38 13.58 10.66 10.35
N VAL A 39 14.15 10.81 11.54
CA VAL A 39 15.13 9.86 12.11
C VAL A 39 14.49 9.24 13.33
N ALA A 40 14.40 7.92 13.35
CA ALA A 40 13.76 7.18 14.44
C ALA A 40 14.43 5.83 14.64
N GLU A 41 14.31 5.30 15.83
CA GLU A 41 14.62 3.91 16.16
C GLU A 41 13.34 3.19 16.59
N VAL A 42 13.28 1.88 16.38
CA VAL A 42 12.22 1.03 16.89
C VAL A 42 12.87 0.02 17.82
N THR A 43 12.44 0.03 19.07
CA THR A 43 12.94 -0.88 20.10
C THR A 43 12.45 -2.31 19.88
N GLU A 44 13.03 -3.30 20.56
CA GLU A 44 12.64 -4.71 20.43
C GLU A 44 11.17 -4.95 20.81
N ASP A 45 10.62 -4.17 21.74
CA ASP A 45 9.20 -4.15 22.12
C ASP A 45 8.34 -3.29 21.16
N ARG A 46 8.89 -2.90 20.00
CA ARG A 46 8.23 -2.16 18.91
C ARG A 46 7.77 -0.75 19.25
N LYS A 47 8.29 -0.15 20.28
CA LYS A 47 8.05 1.26 20.56
C LYS A 47 8.93 2.11 19.64
N ARG A 48 8.30 3.09 19.02
CA ARG A 48 8.97 4.08 18.20
C ARG A 48 9.53 5.19 19.07
N ASN A 49 10.81 5.42 18.96
CA ASN A 49 11.49 6.57 19.53
C ASN A 49 11.93 7.51 18.41
N ILE A 50 11.36 8.71 18.36
CA ILE A 50 11.72 9.70 17.35
C ILE A 50 12.93 10.46 17.86
N LEU A 51 14.00 10.40 17.09
CA LEU A 51 15.29 11.03 17.41
C LEU A 51 15.38 12.42 16.79
N ASP A 52 14.88 12.59 15.56
CA ASP A 52 14.96 13.88 14.86
C ASP A 52 13.86 14.02 13.79
N ARG A 53 13.44 15.27 13.54
CA ARG A 53 12.48 15.63 12.50
C ARG A 53 12.89 16.95 11.86
N ALA A 54 12.79 17.04 10.56
CA ALA A 54 12.94 18.29 9.84
C ALA A 54 11.94 18.35 8.68
N GLU A 55 11.49 19.55 8.38
CA GLU A 55 10.62 19.84 7.25
C GLU A 55 11.11 21.10 6.55
N MET A 56 11.21 21.02 5.22
CA MET A 56 11.56 22.14 4.36
C MET A 56 10.46 22.36 3.33
N PRO A 57 9.86 23.56 3.27
CA PRO A 57 8.84 23.89 2.27
C PRO A 57 9.37 23.68 0.85
N TYR A 58 8.56 23.05 0.01
CA TYR A 58 8.91 22.72 -1.36
C TYR A 58 7.64 22.66 -2.21
N SER A 59 7.56 23.46 -3.28
CA SER A 59 6.32 23.64 -4.04
C SER A 59 6.27 22.79 -5.31
N LEU A 60 6.75 21.56 -5.27
CA LEU A 60 6.81 20.63 -6.39
C LEU A 60 5.43 20.36 -7.02
N GLY A 61 4.42 20.12 -6.18
CA GLY A 61 3.10 19.76 -6.65
C GLY A 61 2.46 20.85 -7.50
N ARG A 62 2.56 22.11 -7.09
CA ARG A 62 1.99 23.25 -7.86
C ARG A 62 2.55 23.32 -9.27
N GLU A 63 3.84 23.07 -9.42
CA GLU A 63 4.50 23.11 -10.70
C GLU A 63 4.13 21.90 -11.57
N VAL A 64 4.33 20.69 -11.03
CA VAL A 64 4.15 19.46 -11.80
C VAL A 64 2.70 19.23 -12.20
N PHE A 65 1.73 19.50 -11.32
CA PHE A 65 0.31 19.35 -11.66
C PHE A 65 -0.19 20.38 -12.68
N THR A 66 0.59 21.44 -12.94
CA THR A 66 0.27 22.46 -13.96
C THR A 66 1.04 22.23 -15.25
N THR A 67 2.35 21.96 -15.18
CA THR A 67 3.25 21.91 -16.33
C THR A 67 3.62 20.48 -16.78
N GLY A 68 3.46 19.51 -15.88
CA GLY A 68 3.85 18.12 -16.08
C GLY A 68 5.35 17.84 -15.93
N SER A 69 6.15 18.82 -15.51
CA SER A 69 7.61 18.69 -15.42
C SER A 69 8.18 19.47 -14.25
N ILE A 70 9.35 19.06 -13.76
CA ILE A 70 10.11 19.72 -12.70
C ILE A 70 11.09 20.69 -13.37
N THR A 71 10.95 22.01 -13.11
CA THR A 71 11.85 23.03 -13.67
C THR A 71 13.25 22.95 -13.05
N ARG A 72 14.19 23.64 -13.71
CA ARG A 72 15.57 23.73 -13.22
C ARG A 72 15.63 24.40 -11.82
N GLU A 73 14.82 25.41 -11.58
CA GLU A 73 14.79 26.12 -10.30
C GLU A 73 14.34 25.18 -9.17
N THR A 74 13.23 24.48 -9.39
CA THR A 74 12.66 23.51 -8.45
C THR A 74 13.62 22.33 -8.22
N GLN A 75 14.36 21.86 -9.27
CA GLN A 75 15.41 20.85 -9.09
C GLN A 75 16.54 21.36 -8.18
N LEU A 76 17.01 22.59 -8.37
CA LEU A 76 18.08 23.16 -7.56
C LEU A 76 17.63 23.34 -6.09
N GLN A 77 16.39 23.77 -5.88
CA GLN A 77 15.81 23.84 -4.53
C GLN A 77 15.78 22.47 -3.84
N CYS A 78 15.32 21.44 -4.55
CA CYS A 78 15.32 20.06 -4.05
C CYS A 78 16.73 19.60 -3.63
N LEU A 79 17.70 19.79 -4.52
CA LEU A 79 19.10 19.44 -4.25
C LEU A 79 19.65 20.16 -3.03
N HIS A 80 19.37 21.45 -2.88
CA HIS A 80 19.79 22.23 -1.71
C HIS A 80 19.18 21.68 -0.41
N ILE A 81 17.90 21.35 -0.42
CA ILE A 81 17.22 20.75 0.73
C ILE A 81 17.86 19.41 1.08
N LEU A 82 18.05 18.53 0.08
CA LEU A 82 18.63 17.20 0.30
C LEU A 82 20.09 17.29 0.80
N GLN A 83 20.86 18.28 0.33
CA GLN A 83 22.21 18.51 0.83
C GLN A 83 22.21 18.86 2.33
N ARG A 84 21.29 19.73 2.77
CA ARG A 84 21.11 20.04 4.19
C ARG A 84 20.71 18.83 5.02
N PHE A 85 19.82 18.00 4.50
CA PHE A 85 19.45 16.75 5.18
C PHE A 85 20.60 15.75 5.24
N LYS A 86 21.46 15.70 4.21
CA LYS A 86 22.69 14.92 4.25
C LYS A 86 23.62 15.36 5.39
N GLU A 87 23.82 16.69 5.56
CA GLU A 87 24.61 17.23 6.67
C GLU A 87 23.98 16.87 8.02
N GLN A 88 22.65 16.97 8.17
CA GLN A 88 21.93 16.59 9.37
C GLN A 88 22.07 15.10 9.69
N LEU A 89 21.95 14.22 8.69
CA LEU A 89 22.12 12.78 8.83
C LEU A 89 23.54 12.38 9.20
N SER A 90 24.56 13.10 8.72
CA SER A 90 25.94 12.83 9.09
C SER A 90 26.17 13.02 10.59
N GLY A 91 25.42 13.92 11.25
CA GLY A 91 25.42 14.09 12.71
C GLY A 91 24.88 12.87 13.48
N TRP A 92 24.06 12.04 12.82
CA TRP A 92 23.55 10.77 13.34
C TRP A 92 24.39 9.56 12.91
N GLY A 93 25.48 9.77 12.15
CA GLY A 93 26.31 8.70 11.60
C GLY A 93 25.62 7.91 10.47
N ILE A 94 24.59 8.49 9.82
CA ILE A 94 23.83 7.84 8.75
C ILE A 94 24.35 8.34 7.39
N GLU A 95 24.88 7.43 6.59
CA GLU A 95 25.32 7.72 5.23
C GLU A 95 24.12 7.82 4.24
N PRO A 96 24.23 8.62 3.15
CA PRO A 96 23.14 8.77 2.18
C PRO A 96 22.59 7.46 1.61
N GLY A 97 23.46 6.45 1.43
CA GLY A 97 23.06 5.13 0.94
C GLY A 97 22.25 4.29 1.92
N GLN A 98 22.23 4.66 3.20
CA GLN A 98 21.47 4.01 4.27
C GLN A 98 20.11 4.67 4.46
N ALA A 99 19.93 5.92 4.04
CA ALA A 99 18.67 6.62 4.17
C ALA A 99 17.63 6.13 3.15
N ASN A 100 16.41 5.96 3.60
CA ASN A 100 15.29 5.59 2.76
C ASN A 100 14.63 6.86 2.20
N VAL A 101 14.83 7.15 0.92
CA VAL A 101 14.26 8.33 0.27
C VAL A 101 13.11 7.93 -0.63
N ILE A 102 11.91 8.40 -0.30
CA ILE A 102 10.69 8.16 -1.08
C ILE A 102 10.17 9.45 -1.71
N ALA A 103 9.56 9.33 -2.89
CA ALA A 103 8.88 10.42 -3.58
C ALA A 103 7.47 9.98 -3.98
N THR A 104 6.49 10.88 -3.79
CA THR A 104 5.06 10.57 -3.93
C THR A 104 4.46 11.18 -5.20
N ALA A 105 3.15 11.41 -5.24
CA ALA A 105 2.33 11.75 -6.40
C ALA A 105 2.95 12.80 -7.34
N ALA A 106 3.41 13.95 -6.81
CA ALA A 106 3.95 15.02 -7.66
C ALA A 106 5.21 14.57 -8.42
N PHE A 107 6.12 13.88 -7.75
CA PHE A 107 7.33 13.36 -8.39
C PHE A 107 7.02 12.22 -9.36
N ARG A 108 6.06 11.36 -9.01
CA ARG A 108 5.59 10.24 -9.84
C ARG A 108 5.06 10.71 -11.19
N GLU A 109 4.33 11.82 -11.23
CA GLU A 109 3.71 12.36 -12.44
C GLU A 109 4.65 13.23 -13.30
N ALA A 110 5.79 13.61 -12.77
CA ALA A 110 6.76 14.41 -13.51
C ALA A 110 7.33 13.63 -14.71
N LYS A 111 7.20 14.19 -15.92
CA LYS A 111 7.71 13.59 -17.18
C LYS A 111 9.22 13.42 -17.17
N ASN A 112 9.92 14.31 -16.46
CA ASN A 112 11.38 14.33 -16.37
C ASN A 112 11.92 13.80 -15.03
N LYS A 113 11.18 12.91 -14.36
CA LYS A 113 11.58 12.35 -13.06
C LYS A 113 12.91 11.60 -13.10
N ASP A 114 13.13 10.78 -14.12
CA ASP A 114 14.31 9.91 -14.20
C ASP A 114 15.62 10.71 -14.26
N PRO A 115 15.80 11.72 -15.16
CA PRO A 115 16.98 12.59 -15.11
C PRO A 115 17.12 13.36 -13.80
N VAL A 116 16.00 13.72 -13.12
CA VAL A 116 16.06 14.41 -11.84
C VAL A 116 16.54 13.47 -10.74
N MET A 117 16.06 12.22 -10.72
CA MET A 117 16.55 11.19 -9.77
C MET A 117 18.04 10.91 -9.95
N ASP A 118 18.51 10.77 -11.18
CA ASP A 118 19.93 10.56 -11.49
C ASP A 118 20.77 11.73 -10.98
N LYS A 119 20.30 12.96 -11.19
CA LYS A 119 20.96 14.17 -10.69
C LYS A 119 20.98 14.24 -9.17
N ILE A 120 19.90 13.86 -8.50
CA ILE A 120 19.86 13.77 -7.03
C ILE A 120 20.91 12.77 -6.56
N PHE A 121 20.93 11.57 -7.13
CA PHE A 121 21.89 10.55 -6.77
C PHE A 121 23.33 11.00 -6.96
N SER A 122 23.66 11.56 -8.13
CA SER A 122 25.03 11.99 -8.47
C SER A 122 25.54 13.10 -7.54
N GLN A 123 24.67 14.00 -7.05
CA GLN A 123 25.10 15.15 -6.25
C GLN A 123 24.99 14.93 -4.73
N THR A 124 24.08 14.08 -4.28
CA THR A 124 23.82 13.88 -2.86
C THR A 124 24.15 12.47 -2.35
N GLY A 125 24.18 11.49 -3.22
CA GLY A 125 24.29 10.07 -2.89
C GLY A 125 22.96 9.42 -2.52
N PHE A 126 21.85 10.18 -2.42
CA PHE A 126 20.54 9.63 -2.11
C PHE A 126 19.91 8.89 -3.29
N ARG A 127 19.37 7.70 -3.04
CA ARG A 127 18.61 6.92 -4.02
C ARG A 127 17.11 7.14 -3.80
N VAL A 128 16.48 7.92 -4.68
CA VAL A 128 15.04 8.20 -4.60
C VAL A 128 14.26 7.02 -5.15
N LYS A 129 13.32 6.49 -4.35
CA LYS A 129 12.32 5.52 -4.77
C LYS A 129 10.99 6.23 -4.96
N VAL A 130 10.50 6.30 -6.19
CA VAL A 130 9.15 6.79 -6.45
C VAL A 130 8.16 5.69 -6.07
N ILE A 131 7.23 5.99 -5.15
CA ILE A 131 6.19 5.06 -4.70
C ILE A 131 4.86 5.39 -5.37
N ASP A 132 4.02 4.38 -5.56
CA ASP A 132 2.66 4.54 -6.07
C ASP A 132 1.64 4.58 -4.92
N GLY A 133 0.37 4.81 -5.23
CA GLY A 133 -0.70 4.89 -4.24
C GLY A 133 -0.92 3.58 -3.49
N ILE A 134 -0.61 2.43 -4.09
CA ILE A 134 -0.71 1.13 -3.42
C ILE A 134 0.32 1.05 -2.29
N GLU A 135 1.55 1.48 -2.57
CA GLU A 135 2.62 1.51 -1.56
C GLU A 135 2.35 2.60 -0.51
N GLU A 136 1.79 3.75 -0.89
CA GLU A 136 1.35 4.79 0.05
C GLU A 136 0.30 4.22 1.01
N ASN A 137 -0.75 3.54 0.49
CA ASN A 137 -1.75 2.85 1.30
C ASN A 137 -1.15 1.76 2.22
N ARG A 138 -0.18 0.99 1.72
CA ARG A 138 0.51 -0.02 2.54
C ARG A 138 1.26 0.59 3.72
N LEU A 139 1.99 1.66 3.47
CA LEU A 139 2.74 2.39 4.51
C LEU A 139 1.79 3.07 5.50
N MET A 140 0.68 3.63 5.02
CA MET A 140 -0.37 4.19 5.87
C MET A 140 -0.99 3.12 6.78
N TYR A 141 -1.31 1.94 6.25
CA TYR A 141 -1.84 0.82 7.05
C TYR A 141 -0.89 0.44 8.19
N LEU A 142 0.41 0.28 7.89
CA LEU A 142 1.42 -0.04 8.90
C LEU A 142 1.53 1.06 9.97
N ALA A 143 1.51 2.32 9.54
CA ALA A 143 1.60 3.47 10.44
C ALA A 143 0.38 3.59 11.36
N VAL A 144 -0.81 3.33 10.83
CA VAL A 144 -2.06 3.38 11.59
C VAL A 144 -2.15 2.22 12.57
N THR A 145 -1.92 0.98 12.12
CA THR A 145 -2.04 -0.21 12.98
C THR A 145 -1.10 -0.16 14.19
N GLU A 146 0.04 0.52 14.06
CA GLU A 146 0.93 0.78 15.18
C GLU A 146 0.28 1.62 16.27
N CYS A 147 -0.46 2.66 15.89
CA CYS A 147 -1.10 3.55 16.87
C CYS A 147 -2.27 2.88 17.62
N PHE A 148 -2.79 1.77 17.08
CA PHE A 148 -3.93 1.03 17.66
C PHE A 148 -3.48 -0.18 18.51
N GLN A 149 -2.37 -0.06 19.23
CA GLN A 149 -1.89 -1.08 20.18
C GLN A 149 -2.30 -0.72 21.62
N GLY A 150 -2.35 -1.72 22.49
CA GLY A 150 -2.68 -1.53 23.91
C GLY A 150 -4.16 -1.21 24.12
N ASP A 151 -4.46 -0.15 24.90
CA ASP A 151 -5.82 0.27 25.28
C ASP A 151 -6.57 1.07 24.19
N ALA A 152 -6.04 1.10 22.96
CA ALA A 152 -6.67 1.80 21.86
C ALA A 152 -7.98 1.10 21.40
N PRO A 153 -8.90 1.84 20.74
CA PRO A 153 -10.10 1.22 20.16
C PRO A 153 -9.73 0.08 19.21
N ASP A 154 -10.50 -0.99 19.21
CA ASP A 154 -10.23 -2.13 18.34
C ASP A 154 -10.62 -1.83 16.87
N ILE A 155 -9.62 -1.58 16.04
CA ILE A 155 -9.79 -1.38 14.59
C ILE A 155 -10.27 -2.65 13.87
N LYS A 156 -10.15 -3.83 14.51
CA LYS A 156 -10.48 -5.13 13.89
C LYS A 156 -11.94 -5.54 14.12
N SER A 157 -12.64 -4.90 15.05
CA SER A 157 -14.00 -5.31 15.43
C SER A 157 -15.10 -4.81 14.49
N GLY A 158 -14.83 -3.74 13.72
CA GLY A 158 -15.83 -3.03 12.93
C GLY A 158 -15.49 -2.85 11.47
N ASN A 159 -16.34 -2.09 10.79
CA ASN A 159 -16.11 -1.59 9.45
C ASN A 159 -15.50 -0.19 9.54
N SER A 160 -14.33 -0.01 8.96
CA SER A 160 -13.56 1.23 9.11
C SER A 160 -13.23 1.85 7.75
N VAL A 161 -13.16 3.17 7.73
CA VAL A 161 -12.54 3.96 6.66
C VAL A 161 -11.28 4.60 7.22
N ILE A 162 -10.16 4.43 6.52
CA ILE A 162 -8.93 5.17 6.77
C ILE A 162 -8.74 6.11 5.61
N LEU A 163 -8.60 7.40 5.88
CA LEU A 163 -8.45 8.45 4.86
C LEU A 163 -7.24 9.32 5.19
N GLU A 164 -6.36 9.49 4.22
CA GLU A 164 -5.25 10.46 4.27
C GLU A 164 -5.38 11.44 3.11
N VAL A 165 -5.47 12.73 3.40
CA VAL A 165 -5.49 13.80 2.40
C VAL A 165 -4.09 14.39 2.28
N SER A 166 -3.53 14.34 1.08
CA SER A 166 -2.22 14.92 0.79
C SER A 166 -2.30 16.02 -0.30
N GLY A 167 -1.17 16.63 -0.62
CA GLY A 167 -1.12 17.66 -1.67
C GLY A 167 -1.47 17.14 -3.05
N GLY A 168 -1.15 15.90 -3.37
CA GLY A 168 -1.28 15.32 -4.71
C GLY A 168 -2.43 14.33 -4.89
N SER A 169 -2.80 13.64 -3.84
CA SER A 169 -3.80 12.57 -3.84
C SER A 169 -4.52 12.47 -2.50
N THR A 170 -5.56 11.69 -2.47
CA THR A 170 -6.22 11.25 -1.24
C THR A 170 -6.21 9.72 -1.23
N GLU A 171 -5.54 9.16 -0.23
CA GLU A 171 -5.47 7.72 -0.03
C GLU A 171 -6.65 7.27 0.83
N LEU A 172 -7.40 6.30 0.34
CA LEU A 172 -8.59 5.78 1.00
C LEU A 172 -8.50 4.27 1.11
N MET A 173 -8.71 3.77 2.32
CA MET A 173 -8.74 2.35 2.60
C MET A 173 -10.03 1.97 3.30
N LEU A 174 -10.69 0.94 2.79
CA LEU A 174 -11.91 0.38 3.33
C LEU A 174 -11.57 -0.92 4.05
N MET A 175 -12.04 -1.06 5.28
CA MET A 175 -11.84 -2.27 6.08
C MET A 175 -13.19 -2.83 6.52
N LYS A 176 -13.36 -4.12 6.36
CA LYS A 176 -14.53 -4.88 6.83
C LYS A 176 -14.10 -5.90 7.88
N LYS A 177 -14.51 -5.67 9.12
CA LYS A 177 -14.13 -6.52 10.26
C LYS A 177 -12.61 -6.78 10.33
N GLY A 178 -11.84 -5.69 10.27
CA GLY A 178 -10.39 -5.74 10.34
C GLY A 178 -9.67 -6.29 9.09
N LYS A 179 -10.39 -6.62 8.02
CA LYS A 179 -9.80 -7.08 6.75
C LYS A 179 -9.98 -6.02 5.67
N ILE A 180 -8.95 -5.83 4.86
CA ILE A 180 -8.95 -4.88 3.73
C ILE A 180 -10.04 -5.31 2.73
N ALA A 181 -11.01 -4.45 2.53
CA ALA A 181 -12.06 -4.58 1.52
C ALA A 181 -11.66 -3.92 0.21
N GLY A 182 -11.04 -2.74 0.29
CA GLY A 182 -10.51 -2.01 -0.85
C GLY A 182 -9.46 -0.99 -0.41
N ALA A 183 -8.58 -0.61 -1.33
CA ALA A 183 -7.61 0.46 -1.13
C ALA A 183 -7.47 1.24 -2.42
N HIS A 184 -7.64 2.55 -2.36
CA HIS A 184 -7.74 3.43 -3.52
C HIS A 184 -6.87 4.67 -3.33
N SER A 185 -6.24 5.10 -4.42
CA SER A 185 -5.55 6.39 -4.50
C SER A 185 -6.37 7.31 -5.40
N LEU A 186 -7.02 8.28 -4.79
CA LEU A 186 -7.91 9.21 -5.47
C LEU A 186 -7.11 10.42 -5.97
N HIS A 187 -7.33 10.82 -7.23
CA HIS A 187 -6.65 11.96 -7.84
C HIS A 187 -7.25 13.32 -7.38
N ILE A 188 -7.56 13.41 -6.10
CA ILE A 188 -7.98 14.63 -5.42
C ILE A 188 -6.98 14.95 -4.31
N GLY A 189 -6.35 16.12 -4.39
CA GLY A 189 -5.35 16.57 -3.43
C GLY A 189 -5.36 18.08 -3.32
N THR A 190 -4.93 18.60 -2.19
CA THR A 190 -5.06 20.03 -1.86
C THR A 190 -4.32 20.93 -2.85
N VAL A 191 -3.11 20.55 -3.27
CA VAL A 191 -2.30 21.31 -4.23
C VAL A 191 -2.77 21.07 -5.67
N ARG A 192 -3.31 19.90 -5.97
CA ARG A 192 -3.87 19.58 -7.28
C ARG A 192 -5.12 20.41 -7.61
N LEU A 193 -5.90 20.76 -6.60
CA LEU A 193 -7.07 21.62 -6.75
C LEU A 193 -6.69 23.09 -6.91
N ALA A 194 -5.62 23.55 -6.27
CA ALA A 194 -5.21 24.95 -6.23
C ALA A 194 -5.04 25.64 -7.62
N PRO A 195 -4.45 25.02 -8.67
CA PRO A 195 -4.35 25.63 -9.99
C PRO A 195 -5.69 25.79 -10.70
N LYS A 196 -6.63 24.87 -10.47
CA LYS A 196 -8.00 24.94 -11.04
C LYS A 196 -8.76 26.14 -10.50
N ILE A 197 -8.39 26.61 -9.30
CA ILE A 197 -9.00 27.73 -8.58
C ILE A 197 -8.48 29.08 -9.09
N LYS A 198 -7.17 29.19 -9.40
CA LYS A 198 -6.53 30.47 -9.78
C LYS A 198 -6.82 30.96 -11.20
N GLY A 199 -7.22 30.08 -12.11
CA GLY A 199 -7.46 30.43 -13.53
C GLY A 199 -8.86 30.96 -13.87
N GLN A 200 -9.81 30.81 -12.95
CA GLN A 200 -11.18 31.29 -13.04
C GLN A 200 -11.52 31.93 -11.68
N SER A 201 -12.50 32.81 -11.61
CA SER A 201 -13.00 33.34 -10.34
C SER A 201 -13.76 32.26 -9.55
N ILE A 202 -13.05 31.16 -9.24
CA ILE A 202 -13.60 30.02 -8.50
C ILE A 202 -13.64 30.42 -7.04
N ASN A 203 -14.84 30.50 -6.50
CA ASN A 203 -15.08 30.77 -5.08
C ASN A 203 -15.03 29.46 -4.25
N LEU A 204 -15.10 29.57 -2.94
CA LEU A 204 -15.11 28.44 -2.02
C LEU A 204 -16.27 27.47 -2.30
N GLU A 205 -17.43 27.96 -2.71
CA GLU A 205 -18.62 27.17 -3.04
C GLU A 205 -18.37 26.24 -4.24
N ASP A 206 -17.62 26.72 -5.24
CA ASP A 206 -17.27 25.92 -6.41
C ASP A 206 -16.32 24.78 -6.03
N ILE A 207 -15.40 25.02 -5.09
CA ILE A 207 -14.51 23.97 -4.55
C ILE A 207 -15.33 22.95 -3.78
N GLN A 208 -16.22 23.39 -2.93
CA GLN A 208 -17.11 22.53 -2.17
C GLN A 208 -17.92 21.64 -3.10
N ARG A 209 -18.56 22.21 -4.12
CA ARG A 209 -19.31 21.45 -5.12
C ARG A 209 -18.45 20.44 -5.86
N TYR A 210 -17.24 20.83 -6.28
CA TYR A 210 -16.32 19.90 -6.95
C TYR A 210 -15.92 18.72 -6.05
N VAL A 211 -15.61 19.00 -4.78
CA VAL A 211 -15.23 17.96 -3.80
C VAL A 211 -16.43 17.06 -3.49
N GLU A 212 -17.65 17.64 -3.36
CA GLU A 212 -18.89 16.87 -3.17
C GLU A 212 -19.18 15.94 -4.35
N GLU A 213 -19.14 16.44 -5.59
CA GLU A 213 -19.34 15.62 -6.79
C GLU A 213 -18.30 14.51 -6.89
N TYR A 214 -17.05 14.82 -6.54
CA TYR A 214 -15.98 13.83 -6.54
C TYR A 214 -16.22 12.75 -5.46
N ALA A 215 -16.61 13.15 -4.26
CA ALA A 215 -16.90 12.21 -3.16
C ALA A 215 -18.12 11.33 -3.46
N ILE A 216 -19.18 11.90 -4.09
CA ILE A 216 -20.35 11.13 -4.56
C ILE A 216 -19.94 10.09 -5.61
N ASN A 217 -19.14 10.49 -6.60
CA ASN A 217 -18.65 9.56 -7.63
C ASN A 217 -17.76 8.46 -7.02
N ALA A 218 -16.88 8.84 -6.09
CA ALA A 218 -16.05 7.91 -5.36
C ALA A 218 -16.90 6.93 -4.53
N LYS A 219 -17.96 7.39 -3.87
CA LYS A 219 -18.89 6.52 -3.12
C LYS A 219 -19.43 5.38 -3.99
N GLY A 220 -19.88 5.67 -5.21
CA GLY A 220 -20.36 4.63 -6.13
C GLY A 220 -19.32 3.55 -6.47
N LEU A 221 -18.03 3.92 -6.51
CA LEU A 221 -16.95 2.97 -6.73
C LEU A 221 -16.74 2.02 -5.52
N PHE A 222 -16.98 2.52 -4.31
CA PHE A 222 -16.69 1.80 -3.07
C PHE A 222 -17.87 0.94 -2.57
N GLU A 223 -19.10 1.26 -2.94
CA GLU A 223 -20.30 0.53 -2.48
C GLU A 223 -20.28 -0.95 -2.80
N SER A 224 -19.59 -1.36 -3.88
CA SER A 224 -19.39 -2.77 -4.22
C SER A 224 -18.41 -3.49 -3.27
N GLU A 225 -17.55 -2.76 -2.57
CA GLU A 225 -16.52 -3.29 -1.66
C GLU A 225 -16.96 -3.21 -0.21
N LEU A 226 -17.52 -2.07 0.19
CA LEU A 226 -18.05 -1.81 1.51
C LEU A 226 -19.21 -0.82 1.43
N ASN A 227 -20.36 -1.17 1.99
CA ASN A 227 -21.44 -0.21 2.17
C ASN A 227 -21.01 0.86 3.19
N ILE A 228 -20.81 2.09 2.69
CA ILE A 228 -20.30 3.21 3.50
C ILE A 228 -21.23 3.54 4.68
N SER A 229 -22.53 3.26 4.56
CA SER A 229 -23.48 3.45 5.67
C SER A 229 -23.27 2.46 6.84
N GLU A 230 -22.56 1.35 6.60
CA GLU A 230 -22.20 0.37 7.64
C GLU A 230 -20.86 0.70 8.33
N VAL A 231 -20.19 1.77 7.92
CA VAL A 231 -18.94 2.24 8.54
C VAL A 231 -19.26 2.78 9.93
N ASN A 232 -18.58 2.25 10.92
CA ASN A 232 -18.71 2.65 12.32
C ASN A 232 -17.44 3.28 12.91
N GLN A 233 -16.34 3.27 12.16
CA GLN A 233 -15.09 3.94 12.53
C GLN A 233 -14.54 4.73 11.34
N PHE A 234 -14.24 6.00 11.55
CA PHE A 234 -13.56 6.85 10.57
C PHE A 234 -12.20 7.28 11.14
N ILE A 235 -11.13 6.95 10.44
CA ILE A 235 -9.76 7.22 10.85
C ILE A 235 -9.18 8.24 9.87
N ALA A 236 -8.98 9.47 10.34
CA ALA A 236 -8.38 10.54 9.56
C ALA A 236 -6.88 10.62 9.86
N VAL A 237 -6.05 10.46 8.83
CA VAL A 237 -4.59 10.43 8.94
C VAL A 237 -3.98 11.67 8.29
N GLY A 238 -2.89 12.19 8.82
CA GLY A 238 -2.15 13.31 8.24
C GLY A 238 -2.09 14.55 9.12
N GLY A 239 -1.22 15.49 8.75
CA GLY A 239 -0.92 16.69 9.56
C GLY A 239 -2.12 17.58 9.79
N ASP A 240 -2.97 17.78 8.78
CA ASP A 240 -4.16 18.64 8.86
C ASP A 240 -5.23 18.02 9.77
N ALA A 241 -5.42 16.69 9.70
CA ALA A 241 -6.30 15.97 10.61
C ALA A 241 -5.78 16.03 12.06
N THR A 242 -4.46 15.87 12.26
CA THR A 242 -3.81 16.01 13.57
C THR A 242 -4.00 17.43 14.12
N LEU A 243 -3.85 18.45 13.27
CA LEU A 243 -4.08 19.84 13.68
C LEU A 243 -5.53 20.06 14.12
N ALA A 244 -6.51 19.52 13.41
CA ALA A 244 -7.91 19.55 13.82
C ALA A 244 -8.12 18.83 15.15
N ALA A 245 -7.48 17.68 15.35
CA ALA A 245 -7.60 16.89 16.58
C ALA A 245 -7.03 17.61 17.82
N ILE A 246 -5.88 18.26 17.67
CA ILE A 246 -5.26 19.05 18.75
C ILE A 246 -6.16 20.25 19.14
N ASN A 247 -6.86 20.87 18.18
CA ASN A 247 -7.63 22.09 18.43
C ASN A 247 -9.11 21.81 18.81
N ALA A 248 -9.70 20.73 18.32
CA ALA A 248 -11.13 20.43 18.51
C ALA A 248 -11.41 19.06 19.14
N GLY A 249 -10.39 18.23 19.34
CA GLY A 249 -10.51 16.87 19.85
C GLY A 249 -10.06 16.67 21.28
N GLN A 250 -9.97 15.39 21.66
CA GLN A 250 -9.48 14.93 22.96
C GLN A 250 -8.48 13.78 22.77
N PRO A 251 -7.38 13.74 23.55
CA PRO A 251 -6.43 12.62 23.46
C PRO A 251 -7.06 11.32 24.00
N ILE A 252 -6.87 10.22 23.29
CA ILE A 252 -7.19 8.85 23.72
C ILE A 252 -5.95 8.20 24.34
N SER A 253 -4.81 8.36 23.66
CA SER A 253 -3.52 7.85 24.09
C SER A 253 -2.39 8.79 23.62
N THR A 254 -1.13 8.40 23.79
CA THR A 254 0.03 9.20 23.36
C THR A 254 -0.01 9.54 21.86
N TRP A 255 -0.59 8.66 21.04
CA TRP A 255 -0.57 8.78 19.58
C TRP A 255 -1.96 8.78 18.95
N LEU A 256 -3.04 8.82 19.76
CA LEU A 256 -4.42 8.78 19.28
C LEU A 256 -5.25 9.90 19.88
N TRP A 257 -6.05 10.51 19.02
CA TRP A 257 -7.01 11.54 19.35
C TRP A 257 -8.41 11.12 18.90
N SER A 258 -9.44 11.65 19.52
CA SER A 258 -10.83 11.57 19.08
C SER A 258 -11.42 12.96 18.90
N ILE A 259 -12.24 13.13 17.87
CA ILE A 259 -12.98 14.35 17.62
C ILE A 259 -14.45 13.97 17.42
N GLU A 260 -15.36 14.59 18.15
CA GLU A 260 -16.79 14.51 17.85
C GLU A 260 -17.08 15.17 16.52
N ARG A 261 -17.92 14.54 15.68
CA ARG A 261 -18.25 15.05 14.33
C ARG A 261 -18.71 16.49 14.34
N GLU A 262 -19.60 16.87 15.24
CA GLU A 262 -20.10 18.26 15.34
C GLU A 262 -18.99 19.27 15.69
N LYS A 263 -18.00 18.87 16.48
CA LYS A 263 -16.85 19.71 16.80
C LYS A 263 -15.92 19.83 15.62
N PHE A 264 -15.73 18.73 14.88
CA PHE A 264 -14.95 18.75 13.64
C PHE A 264 -15.60 19.66 12.59
N ASP A 265 -16.90 19.50 12.37
CA ASP A 265 -17.64 20.32 11.41
C ASP A 265 -17.54 21.82 11.71
N ARG A 266 -17.72 22.19 13.00
CA ARG A 266 -17.58 23.59 13.45
C ARG A 266 -16.15 24.12 13.24
N PHE A 267 -15.15 23.30 13.53
CA PHE A 267 -13.75 23.67 13.31
C PHE A 267 -13.46 23.90 11.83
N VAL A 268 -13.95 23.01 10.96
CA VAL A 268 -13.81 23.18 9.51
C VAL A 268 -14.50 24.47 9.03
N ASP A 269 -15.71 24.75 9.49
CA ASP A 269 -16.46 25.96 9.11
C ASP A 269 -15.76 27.25 9.61
N GLU A 270 -15.13 27.22 10.79
CA GLU A 270 -14.30 28.30 11.32
C GLU A 270 -13.06 28.54 10.44
N ILE A 271 -12.34 27.46 10.07
CA ILE A 271 -11.14 27.55 9.21
C ILE A 271 -11.48 28.14 7.82
N GLN A 272 -12.66 27.86 7.28
CA GLN A 272 -13.08 28.44 6.00
C GLN A 272 -13.23 29.98 6.04
N GLN A 273 -13.34 30.58 7.23
CA GLN A 273 -13.45 32.02 7.40
C GLN A 273 -12.08 32.72 7.56
N TYR A 274 -11.01 31.95 7.83
CA TYR A 274 -9.70 32.52 8.06
C TYR A 274 -8.94 32.77 6.76
N THR A 275 -8.19 33.86 6.75
CA THR A 275 -7.15 34.09 5.75
C THR A 275 -5.94 33.17 5.99
N THR A 276 -5.11 33.00 4.98
CA THR A 276 -3.86 32.22 5.12
C THR A 276 -2.97 32.76 6.24
N ASP A 277 -2.86 34.11 6.36
CA ASP A 277 -2.03 34.75 7.38
C ASP A 277 -2.58 34.51 8.81
N GLU A 278 -3.91 34.51 8.97
CA GLU A 278 -4.54 34.18 10.25
C GLU A 278 -4.30 32.70 10.62
N CYS A 279 -4.38 31.79 9.65
CA CYS A 279 -4.04 30.37 9.88
C CYS A 279 -2.57 30.21 10.32
N VAL A 280 -1.62 30.90 9.65
CA VAL A 280 -0.19 30.88 10.02
C VAL A 280 0.00 31.38 11.44
N ALA A 281 -0.60 32.53 11.77
CA ALA A 281 -0.44 33.15 13.09
C ALA A 281 -1.05 32.30 14.22
N ARG A 282 -2.25 31.73 13.99
CA ARG A 282 -3.02 30.99 14.99
C ARG A 282 -2.46 29.59 15.24
N PHE A 283 -2.14 28.85 14.17
CA PHE A 283 -1.75 27.46 14.26
C PHE A 283 -0.23 27.23 14.19
N LYS A 284 0.55 28.28 13.92
CA LYS A 284 2.02 28.23 13.80
C LYS A 284 2.50 27.22 12.76
N ILE A 285 1.77 27.10 11.68
CA ILE A 285 2.08 26.24 10.53
C ILE A 285 2.77 27.04 9.41
N SER A 286 3.36 26.34 8.44
CA SER A 286 3.96 27.01 7.29
C SER A 286 2.90 27.71 6.42
N TYR A 287 3.33 28.72 5.66
CA TYR A 287 2.43 29.41 4.72
C TYR A 287 1.83 28.45 3.68
N ASN A 288 2.62 27.47 3.21
CA ASN A 288 2.15 26.47 2.26
C ASN A 288 1.07 25.57 2.88
N ASP A 289 1.25 25.12 4.11
CA ASP A 289 0.25 24.29 4.80
C ASP A 289 -1.01 25.11 5.10
N ALA A 290 -0.87 26.37 5.53
CA ALA A 290 -1.99 27.25 5.78
C ALA A 290 -2.83 27.52 4.50
N GLN A 291 -2.21 27.59 3.33
CA GLN A 291 -2.93 27.73 2.05
C GLN A 291 -3.77 26.51 1.68
N THR A 292 -3.34 25.32 2.09
CA THR A 292 -3.97 24.05 1.74
C THR A 292 -4.93 23.52 2.80
N LEU A 293 -4.80 24.00 4.04
CA LEU A 293 -5.58 23.54 5.20
C LEU A 293 -7.10 23.58 4.99
N PRO A 294 -7.72 24.69 4.49
CA PRO A 294 -9.16 24.74 4.29
C PRO A 294 -9.66 23.66 3.33
N VAL A 295 -8.94 23.44 2.23
CA VAL A 295 -9.31 22.44 1.21
C VAL A 295 -9.12 21.03 1.76
N SER A 296 -8.05 20.76 2.50
CA SER A 296 -7.78 19.48 3.13
C SER A 296 -8.91 19.08 4.10
N LEU A 297 -9.24 19.97 5.02
CA LEU A 297 -10.31 19.73 6.01
C LEU A 297 -11.68 19.57 5.35
N LEU A 298 -11.94 20.29 4.24
CA LEU A 298 -13.16 20.14 3.47
C LEU A 298 -13.27 18.73 2.85
N ILE A 299 -12.17 18.20 2.31
CA ILE A 299 -12.15 16.83 1.78
C ILE A 299 -12.51 15.84 2.89
N TYR A 300 -11.89 15.91 4.08
CA TYR A 300 -12.25 15.04 5.21
C TYR A 300 -13.74 15.18 5.56
N LYS A 301 -14.26 16.41 5.70
CA LYS A 301 -15.66 16.68 6.03
C LYS A 301 -16.60 15.99 5.04
N MET A 302 -16.34 16.07 3.74
CA MET A 302 -17.18 15.46 2.72
C MET A 302 -17.19 13.92 2.83
N PHE A 303 -16.04 13.27 3.01
CA PHE A 303 -16.00 11.82 3.17
C PHE A 303 -16.65 11.37 4.48
N ILE A 304 -16.45 12.09 5.59
CA ILE A 304 -17.10 11.80 6.88
C ILE A 304 -18.62 11.88 6.75
N HIS A 305 -19.15 12.87 6.03
CA HIS A 305 -20.59 13.05 5.84
C HIS A 305 -21.26 11.95 5.03
N HIS A 306 -20.51 11.16 4.26
CA HIS A 306 -21.05 9.95 3.62
C HIS A 306 -21.17 8.76 4.57
N THR A 307 -20.65 8.85 5.80
CA THR A 307 -20.75 7.82 6.85
C THR A 307 -21.74 8.22 7.93
N ASN A 308 -22.11 7.25 8.78
CA ASN A 308 -22.93 7.50 9.98
C ASN A 308 -22.08 7.71 11.25
N VAL A 309 -20.77 7.89 11.10
CA VAL A 309 -19.83 8.00 12.22
C VAL A 309 -20.05 9.29 12.98
N GLN A 310 -20.07 9.20 14.32
CA GLN A 310 -20.21 10.35 15.22
C GLN A 310 -18.88 10.80 15.84
N THR A 311 -17.88 9.93 15.81
CA THR A 311 -16.56 10.19 16.38
C THR A 311 -15.47 9.83 15.36
N ILE A 312 -14.59 10.77 15.06
CA ILE A 312 -13.46 10.61 14.17
C ILE A 312 -12.24 10.27 15.02
N ILE A 313 -11.49 9.25 14.64
CA ILE A 313 -10.24 8.87 15.29
C ILE A 313 -9.09 9.42 14.46
N VAL A 314 -8.13 10.06 15.12
CA VAL A 314 -6.99 10.68 14.47
C VAL A 314 -5.70 10.15 15.08
N PRO A 315 -4.99 9.24 14.39
CA PRO A 315 -3.66 8.82 14.81
C PRO A 315 -2.61 9.87 14.43
N GLU A 316 -1.72 10.19 15.35
CA GLU A 316 -0.57 11.07 15.09
C GLU A 316 0.53 10.29 14.37
N THR A 317 0.30 10.02 13.10
CA THR A 317 1.20 9.22 12.27
C THR A 317 1.17 9.65 10.80
N ASN A 318 2.06 9.06 9.98
CA ASN A 318 2.16 9.30 8.55
C ASN A 318 2.96 8.18 7.87
N ILE A 319 3.06 8.20 6.53
CA ILE A 319 3.74 7.16 5.73
C ILE A 319 5.23 6.98 6.09
N ARG A 320 5.92 8.03 6.58
CA ARG A 320 7.33 7.93 7.03
C ARG A 320 7.45 6.99 8.22
N ASN A 321 6.51 7.09 9.16
CA ASN A 321 6.43 6.18 10.31
C ASN A 321 6.22 4.73 9.84
N GLY A 322 5.29 4.52 8.90
CA GLY A 322 5.05 3.20 8.29
C GLY A 322 6.31 2.63 7.63
N LEU A 323 7.09 3.48 6.96
CA LEU A 323 8.34 3.05 6.34
C LEU A 323 9.40 2.67 7.39
N VAL A 324 9.57 3.44 8.47
CA VAL A 324 10.43 3.09 9.60
C VAL A 324 10.04 1.72 10.14
N TYR A 325 8.75 1.49 10.44
CA TYR A 325 8.27 0.18 10.91
C TYR A 325 8.58 -0.96 9.95
N SER A 326 8.41 -0.72 8.65
CA SER A 326 8.67 -1.74 7.63
C SER A 326 10.14 -2.17 7.56
N LYS A 327 11.07 -1.36 8.10
CA LYS A 327 12.52 -1.58 8.02
C LYS A 327 13.16 -2.07 9.32
N THR A 328 12.74 -1.52 10.45
CA THR A 328 13.41 -1.74 11.75
C THR A 328 12.94 -2.98 12.49
N ALA A 329 11.71 -3.38 12.30
CA ALA A 329 11.25 -4.64 12.86
C ALA A 329 11.45 -5.74 11.81
N ALA A 330 12.31 -6.71 12.05
CA ALA A 330 12.06 -8.04 11.47
C ALA A 330 10.61 -8.36 11.87
N PRO A 331 9.63 -8.30 10.93
CA PRO A 331 8.24 -8.46 11.33
C PRO A 331 8.14 -9.82 11.99
N SER A 332 7.53 -9.90 13.21
CA SER A 332 7.27 -11.21 13.80
C SER A 332 6.54 -12.07 12.77
N GLU A 333 6.69 -13.37 12.85
CA GLU A 333 5.97 -14.30 11.98
C GLU A 333 4.45 -14.03 11.99
N GLU A 334 3.91 -13.57 13.13
CA GLU A 334 2.52 -13.16 13.28
C GLU A 334 2.16 -11.96 12.42
N LEU A 335 3.00 -10.93 12.34
CA LEU A 335 2.74 -9.76 11.50
C LEU A 335 2.91 -10.05 10.02
N LYS A 336 3.89 -10.87 9.64
CA LYS A 336 4.03 -11.32 8.25
C LYS A 336 2.78 -12.09 7.83
N LYS A 337 2.30 -12.98 8.70
CA LYS A 337 1.07 -13.73 8.48
C LYS A 337 -0.14 -12.81 8.39
N GLU A 338 -0.30 -11.88 9.34
CA GLU A 338 -1.40 -10.90 9.32
C GLU A 338 -1.39 -10.08 8.05
N PHE A 339 -0.22 -9.60 7.63
CA PHE A 339 -0.09 -8.82 6.40
C PHE A 339 -0.42 -9.65 5.15
N SER A 340 0.04 -10.90 5.08
CA SER A 340 -0.32 -11.82 3.98
C SER A 340 -1.83 -12.09 3.95
N GLU A 341 -2.48 -12.21 5.11
CA GLU A 341 -3.94 -12.33 5.20
C GLU A 341 -4.68 -11.09 4.68
N GLN A 342 -4.14 -9.88 4.88
CA GLN A 342 -4.73 -8.65 4.32
C GLN A 342 -4.63 -8.62 2.79
N ILE A 343 -3.50 -9.06 2.21
CA ILE A 343 -3.33 -9.19 0.76
C ILE A 343 -4.35 -10.18 0.19
N ILE A 344 -4.48 -11.35 0.80
CA ILE A 344 -5.45 -12.39 0.40
C ILE A 344 -6.89 -11.88 0.53
N ALA A 345 -7.20 -11.10 1.55
CA ALA A 345 -8.51 -10.48 1.73
C ALA A 345 -8.81 -9.49 0.60
N SER A 346 -7.86 -8.61 0.26
CA SER A 346 -7.99 -7.68 -0.87
C SER A 346 -8.22 -8.42 -2.19
N ALA A 347 -7.42 -9.44 -2.51
CA ALA A 347 -7.60 -10.26 -3.69
C ALA A 347 -8.96 -10.99 -3.72
N THR A 348 -9.41 -11.49 -2.56
CA THR A 348 -10.73 -12.14 -2.45
C THR A 348 -11.87 -11.15 -2.71
N ASN A 349 -11.74 -9.91 -2.26
CA ASN A 349 -12.75 -8.88 -2.53
C ASN A 349 -12.73 -8.46 -4.01
N LEU A 350 -11.55 -8.36 -4.63
CA LEU A 350 -11.45 -8.15 -6.07
C LEU A 350 -12.16 -9.28 -6.87
N LEU A 351 -11.95 -10.53 -6.47
CA LEU A 351 -12.67 -11.68 -7.08
C LEU A 351 -14.19 -11.54 -6.95
N ARG A 352 -14.71 -11.13 -5.77
CA ARG A 352 -16.13 -10.90 -5.54
C ARG A 352 -16.69 -9.76 -6.41
N LYS A 353 -15.95 -8.67 -6.53
CA LYS A 353 -16.30 -7.51 -7.37
C LYS A 353 -16.54 -7.90 -8.82
N TYR A 354 -15.78 -8.87 -9.32
CA TYR A 354 -15.92 -9.44 -10.66
C TYR A 354 -16.71 -10.75 -10.69
N HIS A 355 -17.55 -11.02 -9.68
CA HIS A 355 -18.44 -12.19 -9.61
C HIS A 355 -17.75 -13.55 -9.88
N GLY A 356 -16.47 -13.68 -9.52
CA GLY A 356 -15.73 -14.92 -9.71
C GLY A 356 -16.20 -16.06 -8.79
N ASP A 357 -15.92 -17.30 -9.20
CA ASP A 357 -16.23 -18.50 -8.40
C ASP A 357 -15.31 -18.60 -7.16
N ILE A 358 -15.83 -18.13 -6.03
CA ILE A 358 -15.09 -18.08 -4.75
C ILE A 358 -14.74 -19.49 -4.25
N PHE A 359 -15.61 -20.47 -4.50
CA PHE A 359 -15.38 -21.83 -3.99
C PHE A 359 -14.25 -22.51 -4.76
N HIS A 360 -14.28 -22.44 -6.09
CA HIS A 360 -13.21 -22.90 -6.95
C HIS A 360 -11.88 -22.19 -6.64
N ALA A 361 -11.89 -20.87 -6.66
CA ALA A 361 -10.68 -20.08 -6.42
C ALA A 361 -10.00 -20.38 -5.07
N LYS A 362 -10.79 -20.53 -3.99
CA LYS A 362 -10.27 -20.91 -2.68
C LYS A 362 -9.73 -22.34 -2.65
N ASN A 363 -10.39 -23.26 -3.32
CA ASN A 363 -9.93 -24.64 -3.42
C ASN A 363 -8.60 -24.71 -4.19
N VAL A 364 -8.51 -24.04 -5.32
CA VAL A 364 -7.25 -23.93 -6.11
C VAL A 364 -6.14 -23.26 -5.30
N MET A 365 -6.44 -22.20 -4.55
CA MET A 365 -5.47 -21.57 -3.65
C MET A 365 -4.95 -22.53 -2.59
N GLN A 366 -5.83 -23.26 -1.90
CA GLN A 366 -5.44 -24.23 -0.88
C GLN A 366 -4.61 -25.36 -1.46
N ASN A 367 -5.01 -25.89 -2.63
CA ASN A 367 -4.28 -26.93 -3.35
C ASN A 367 -2.89 -26.43 -3.78
N SER A 368 -2.80 -25.19 -4.30
CA SER A 368 -1.52 -24.57 -4.67
C SER A 368 -0.58 -24.45 -3.50
N LEU A 369 -1.06 -23.97 -2.35
CA LEU A 369 -0.25 -23.81 -1.14
C LEU A 369 0.22 -25.16 -0.59
N LYS A 370 -0.60 -26.18 -0.64
CA LYS A 370 -0.24 -27.54 -0.20
C LYS A 370 0.86 -28.17 -1.08
N ILE A 371 0.79 -27.94 -2.40
CA ILE A 371 1.85 -28.36 -3.32
C ILE A 371 3.12 -27.53 -3.07
N TYR A 372 3.00 -26.21 -2.87
CA TYR A 372 4.11 -25.31 -2.56
C TYR A 372 4.87 -25.79 -1.32
N GLU A 373 4.18 -26.09 -0.22
CA GLU A 373 4.77 -26.60 1.02
C GLU A 373 5.54 -27.93 0.82
N CYS A 374 4.99 -28.84 0.01
CA CYS A 374 5.69 -30.08 -0.34
C CYS A 374 6.97 -29.83 -1.16
N MET A 375 6.97 -28.79 -1.99
CA MET A 375 8.05 -28.43 -2.91
C MET A 375 9.03 -27.41 -2.32
N GLU A 376 8.87 -26.97 -1.07
CA GLU A 376 9.60 -25.85 -0.47
C GLU A 376 11.13 -25.95 -0.66
N LYS A 377 11.70 -27.15 -0.47
CA LYS A 377 13.14 -27.40 -0.64
C LYS A 377 13.61 -27.26 -2.10
N GLU A 378 12.75 -27.59 -3.06
CA GLU A 378 13.03 -27.52 -4.50
C GLU A 378 12.79 -26.12 -5.07
N LEU A 379 11.92 -25.35 -4.41
CA LEU A 379 11.52 -24.03 -4.90
C LEU A 379 12.65 -23.03 -4.78
N SER A 380 13.40 -23.02 -3.67
CA SER A 380 14.36 -21.96 -3.35
C SER A 380 13.76 -20.56 -3.56
N LEU A 381 12.49 -20.38 -3.14
CA LEU A 381 11.73 -19.13 -3.19
C LEU A 381 11.43 -18.68 -1.77
N ASP A 382 11.19 -17.38 -1.62
CA ASP A 382 10.88 -16.75 -0.34
C ASP A 382 9.38 -16.88 0.05
N GLU A 383 9.06 -16.55 1.29
CA GLU A 383 7.68 -16.54 1.81
C GLU A 383 6.77 -15.57 1.04
N ARG A 384 7.35 -14.54 0.43
CA ARG A 384 6.63 -13.60 -0.42
C ARG A 384 6.07 -14.29 -1.67
N SER A 385 6.83 -15.17 -2.27
CA SER A 385 6.42 -15.98 -3.43
C SER A 385 5.20 -16.87 -3.10
N ARG A 386 5.10 -17.38 -1.87
CA ARG A 386 3.93 -18.11 -1.38
C ARG A 386 2.66 -17.25 -1.41
N THR A 387 2.77 -16.00 -1.00
CA THR A 387 1.65 -15.03 -1.05
C THR A 387 1.27 -14.71 -2.50
N LEU A 388 2.24 -14.49 -3.40
CA LEU A 388 1.96 -14.25 -4.82
C LEU A 388 1.25 -15.43 -5.48
N LEU A 389 1.63 -16.66 -5.15
CA LEU A 389 0.93 -17.87 -5.61
C LEU A 389 -0.52 -17.91 -5.12
N ALA A 390 -0.75 -17.59 -3.84
CA ALA A 390 -2.10 -17.55 -3.27
C ALA A 390 -3.00 -16.55 -3.99
N VAL A 391 -2.49 -15.35 -4.27
CA VAL A 391 -3.22 -14.31 -5.00
C VAL A 391 -3.47 -14.74 -6.45
N SER A 392 -2.46 -15.30 -7.13
CA SER A 392 -2.61 -15.80 -8.50
C SER A 392 -3.68 -16.89 -8.58
N ALA A 393 -3.69 -17.80 -7.60
CA ALA A 393 -4.68 -18.87 -7.53
C ALA A 393 -6.10 -18.36 -7.24
N LEU A 394 -6.25 -17.28 -6.46
CA LEU A 394 -7.55 -16.65 -6.26
C LEU A 394 -8.08 -15.96 -7.52
N LEU A 395 -7.20 -15.38 -8.33
CA LEU A 395 -7.59 -14.48 -9.42
C LEU A 395 -7.45 -15.08 -10.82
N HIS A 396 -6.95 -16.32 -10.96
CA HIS A 396 -6.62 -16.90 -12.26
C HIS A 396 -7.79 -16.89 -13.25
N ASP A 397 -9.01 -17.07 -12.76
CA ASP A 397 -10.25 -17.16 -13.55
C ASP A 397 -11.12 -15.90 -13.50
N ILE A 398 -10.64 -14.79 -12.91
CA ILE A 398 -11.40 -13.53 -12.76
C ILE A 398 -11.87 -12.97 -14.11
N GLY A 399 -11.16 -13.28 -15.20
CA GLY A 399 -11.47 -12.88 -16.57
C GLY A 399 -12.73 -13.51 -17.15
N ASN A 400 -13.26 -14.58 -16.53
CA ASN A 400 -14.57 -15.16 -16.89
C ASN A 400 -15.70 -14.13 -16.82
N PHE A 401 -15.54 -13.07 -16.02
CA PHE A 401 -16.45 -11.93 -15.95
C PHE A 401 -16.62 -11.23 -17.31
N ILE A 402 -15.57 -11.14 -18.10
CA ILE A 402 -15.61 -10.52 -19.44
C ILE A 402 -16.08 -11.54 -20.47
N ASN A 403 -15.39 -12.68 -20.57
CA ASN A 403 -15.75 -13.76 -21.47
C ASN A 403 -15.04 -15.05 -21.05
N MET A 404 -15.75 -16.19 -21.11
CA MET A 404 -15.17 -17.52 -20.84
C MET A 404 -14.14 -17.94 -21.90
N SER A 405 -14.30 -17.46 -23.15
CA SER A 405 -13.28 -17.61 -24.18
C SER A 405 -12.12 -16.66 -23.90
N ASN A 406 -10.88 -17.17 -23.91
CA ASN A 406 -9.67 -16.40 -23.60
C ASN A 406 -9.68 -15.69 -22.24
N HIS A 407 -10.43 -16.23 -21.25
CA HIS A 407 -10.50 -15.61 -19.91
C HIS A 407 -9.13 -15.38 -19.27
N HIS A 408 -8.12 -16.14 -19.62
CA HIS A 408 -6.74 -15.96 -19.11
C HIS A 408 -6.13 -14.62 -19.55
N GLU A 409 -6.39 -14.16 -20.80
CA GLU A 409 -5.99 -12.83 -21.26
C GLU A 409 -6.77 -11.74 -20.52
N HIS A 410 -8.06 -11.96 -20.30
CA HIS A 410 -8.90 -11.04 -19.53
C HIS A 410 -8.51 -11.00 -18.05
N SER A 411 -8.12 -12.14 -17.46
CA SER A 411 -7.59 -12.21 -16.10
C SER A 411 -6.31 -11.39 -15.96
N GLU A 412 -5.36 -11.56 -16.89
CA GLU A 412 -4.15 -10.76 -16.93
C GLU A 412 -4.47 -9.25 -16.98
N TYR A 413 -5.37 -8.85 -17.89
CA TYR A 413 -5.76 -7.46 -18.04
C TYR A 413 -6.37 -6.89 -16.76
N ILE A 414 -7.35 -7.58 -16.16
CA ILE A 414 -8.00 -7.12 -14.92
C ILE A 414 -6.97 -7.00 -13.81
N ILE A 415 -6.13 -8.01 -13.60
CA ILE A 415 -5.14 -8.02 -12.52
C ILE A 415 -4.13 -6.89 -12.70
N ARG A 416 -3.58 -6.70 -13.90
CA ARG A 416 -2.60 -5.63 -14.20
C ARG A 416 -3.12 -4.22 -13.91
N HIS A 417 -4.45 -4.00 -14.08
CA HIS A 417 -5.09 -2.70 -13.94
C HIS A 417 -5.90 -2.57 -12.65
N SER A 418 -5.75 -3.53 -11.72
CA SER A 418 -6.36 -3.47 -10.40
C SER A 418 -5.34 -3.12 -9.33
N ASP A 419 -5.76 -2.36 -8.34
CA ASP A 419 -4.99 -2.08 -7.15
C ASP A 419 -5.26 -3.19 -6.11
N ILE A 420 -4.29 -4.09 -5.93
CA ILE A 420 -4.34 -5.15 -4.91
C ILE A 420 -3.49 -4.68 -3.74
N PHE A 421 -4.13 -4.44 -2.59
CA PHE A 421 -3.43 -3.96 -1.41
C PHE A 421 -2.22 -4.84 -1.08
N GLY A 422 -1.11 -4.17 -0.80
CA GLY A 422 0.13 -4.80 -0.35
C GLY A 422 0.96 -5.48 -1.45
N LEU A 423 0.53 -5.47 -2.71
CA LEU A 423 1.36 -5.83 -3.86
C LEU A 423 2.00 -4.60 -4.47
N THR A 424 3.26 -4.70 -4.82
CA THR A 424 3.94 -3.70 -5.66
C THR A 424 3.55 -3.87 -7.13
N ARG A 425 3.73 -2.85 -7.96
CA ARG A 425 3.48 -2.96 -9.41
C ARG A 425 4.22 -4.13 -10.09
N PRO A 426 5.53 -4.36 -9.83
CA PRO A 426 6.21 -5.55 -10.37
C PRO A 426 5.57 -6.87 -9.91
N GLU A 427 5.19 -6.99 -8.64
CA GLU A 427 4.52 -8.18 -8.11
C GLU A 427 3.14 -8.39 -8.74
N ASN A 428 2.41 -7.30 -8.97
CA ASN A 428 1.12 -7.37 -9.66
C ASN A 428 1.27 -7.89 -11.10
N ILE A 429 2.35 -7.51 -11.79
CA ILE A 429 2.70 -8.04 -13.11
C ILE A 429 3.03 -9.54 -13.01
N ILE A 430 3.78 -9.96 -11.99
CA ILE A 430 4.08 -11.39 -11.76
C ILE A 430 2.78 -12.18 -11.58
N VAL A 431 1.88 -11.74 -10.69
CA VAL A 431 0.58 -12.38 -10.44
C VAL A 431 -0.26 -12.45 -11.72
N ALA A 432 -0.34 -11.36 -12.47
CA ALA A 432 -1.07 -11.29 -13.73
C ALA A 432 -0.51 -12.27 -14.77
N THR A 433 0.82 -12.35 -14.87
CA THR A 433 1.50 -13.27 -15.79
C THR A 433 1.26 -14.73 -15.39
N ILE A 434 1.33 -15.07 -14.10
CA ILE A 434 1.00 -16.41 -13.60
C ILE A 434 -0.45 -16.76 -13.94
N ALA A 435 -1.39 -15.84 -13.72
CA ALA A 435 -2.80 -16.01 -14.07
C ALA A 435 -3.02 -16.17 -15.58
N HIS A 436 -2.27 -15.44 -16.42
CA HIS A 436 -2.32 -15.61 -17.88
C HIS A 436 -1.96 -17.05 -18.30
N TYR A 437 -0.86 -17.57 -17.77
CA TYR A 437 -0.32 -18.86 -18.19
C TYR A 437 -0.85 -20.08 -17.41
N HIS A 438 -1.90 -19.91 -16.57
CA HIS A 438 -2.52 -21.04 -15.87
C HIS A 438 -3.20 -22.03 -16.83
N ARG A 439 -3.60 -21.58 -18.03
CA ARG A 439 -4.33 -22.36 -19.04
C ARG A 439 -3.53 -22.45 -20.35
N GLY A 440 -3.82 -23.52 -21.12
CA GLY A 440 -3.32 -23.70 -22.47
C GLY A 440 -1.96 -24.37 -22.59
N LYS A 441 -1.55 -24.63 -23.83
CA LYS A 441 -0.23 -25.18 -24.17
C LYS A 441 0.85 -24.11 -24.29
N GLN A 442 0.46 -22.84 -24.29
CA GLN A 442 1.42 -21.73 -24.36
C GLN A 442 2.32 -21.73 -23.12
N ARG A 443 3.59 -21.57 -23.33
CA ARG A 443 4.60 -21.46 -22.28
C ARG A 443 4.96 -19.99 -22.07
N PRO A 444 5.23 -19.55 -20.84
CA PRO A 444 5.70 -18.19 -20.59
C PRO A 444 6.92 -17.81 -21.45
N GLU A 445 7.82 -18.78 -21.69
CA GLU A 445 9.05 -18.58 -22.45
C GLU A 445 8.84 -18.20 -23.91
N ASP A 446 7.67 -18.45 -24.48
CA ASP A 446 7.33 -18.10 -25.87
C ASP A 446 6.97 -16.62 -26.06
N SER A 447 6.84 -15.85 -24.96
CA SER A 447 6.46 -14.43 -24.97
C SER A 447 7.65 -13.50 -24.91
N GLU A 448 7.69 -12.51 -25.83
CA GLU A 448 8.71 -11.44 -25.79
C GLU A 448 8.66 -10.66 -24.45
N GLN A 449 7.46 -10.40 -23.92
CA GLN A 449 7.29 -9.70 -22.65
C GLN A 449 7.88 -10.46 -21.47
N PHE A 450 7.83 -11.79 -21.50
CA PHE A 450 8.47 -12.63 -20.50
C PHE A 450 10.00 -12.61 -20.63
N GLN A 451 10.52 -12.60 -21.83
CA GLN A 451 11.98 -12.64 -22.09
C GLN A 451 12.72 -11.39 -21.58
N ILE A 452 12.06 -10.24 -21.51
CA ILE A 452 12.66 -8.99 -21.01
C ILE A 452 12.70 -8.92 -19.47
N LEU A 453 12.01 -9.81 -18.77
CA LEU A 453 12.03 -9.85 -17.29
C LEU A 453 13.40 -10.32 -16.77
N ALA A 454 13.73 -9.92 -15.53
CA ALA A 454 14.91 -10.43 -14.85
C ALA A 454 14.84 -11.97 -14.71
N ARG A 455 15.99 -12.63 -14.72
CA ARG A 455 16.04 -14.11 -14.59
C ARG A 455 15.35 -14.61 -13.32
N SER A 456 15.50 -13.89 -12.19
CA SER A 456 14.83 -14.19 -10.93
C SER A 456 13.32 -14.27 -11.11
N ASP A 457 12.73 -13.23 -11.72
CA ASP A 457 11.29 -13.09 -11.90
C ASP A 457 10.76 -14.13 -12.88
N ARG A 458 11.51 -14.40 -13.96
CA ARG A 458 11.17 -15.48 -14.90
C ARG A 458 11.10 -16.84 -14.22
N MET A 459 12.10 -17.18 -13.38
CA MET A 459 12.09 -18.46 -12.65
C MET A 459 10.99 -18.52 -11.61
N GLN A 460 10.69 -17.43 -10.92
CA GLN A 460 9.56 -17.32 -10.00
C GLN A 460 8.22 -17.58 -10.73
N ILE A 461 7.97 -16.90 -11.85
CA ILE A 461 6.76 -17.08 -12.66
C ILE A 461 6.63 -18.53 -13.12
N LEU A 462 7.68 -19.14 -13.69
CA LEU A 462 7.65 -20.52 -14.16
C LEU A 462 7.29 -21.51 -13.06
N LYS A 463 7.96 -21.43 -11.92
CA LYS A 463 7.73 -22.31 -10.77
C LYS A 463 6.31 -22.17 -10.23
N LEU A 464 5.84 -20.93 -10.03
CA LEU A 464 4.51 -20.68 -9.49
C LEU A 464 3.41 -21.05 -10.50
N THR A 465 3.61 -20.79 -11.79
CA THR A 465 2.67 -21.21 -12.86
C THR A 465 2.56 -22.74 -12.93
N ALA A 466 3.67 -23.46 -12.83
CA ALA A 466 3.67 -24.90 -12.84
C ALA A 466 2.84 -25.47 -11.68
N ILE A 467 2.99 -24.92 -10.48
CA ILE A 467 2.20 -25.32 -9.30
C ILE A 467 0.71 -24.98 -9.50
N LEU A 468 0.40 -23.76 -9.95
CA LEU A 468 -0.98 -23.33 -10.17
C LEU A 468 -1.71 -24.23 -11.19
N ARG A 469 -1.03 -24.60 -12.28
CA ARG A 469 -1.59 -25.51 -13.31
C ARG A 469 -2.00 -26.86 -12.72
N ILE A 470 -1.19 -27.43 -11.84
CA ILE A 470 -1.52 -28.70 -11.17
C ILE A 470 -2.69 -28.50 -10.21
N ALA A 471 -2.68 -27.43 -9.40
CA ALA A 471 -3.72 -27.15 -8.43
C ALA A 471 -5.09 -26.91 -9.09
N ASP A 472 -5.13 -26.19 -10.20
CA ASP A 472 -6.35 -25.95 -10.99
C ASP A 472 -6.82 -27.26 -11.67
N ALA A 473 -5.92 -28.10 -12.18
CA ALA A 473 -6.27 -29.40 -12.72
C ALA A 473 -6.94 -30.34 -11.69
N LEU A 474 -6.62 -30.19 -10.40
CA LEU A 474 -7.24 -30.97 -9.31
C LEU A 474 -8.69 -30.56 -9.00
N ASP A 475 -9.15 -29.42 -9.50
CA ASP A 475 -10.55 -28.97 -9.37
C ASP A 475 -11.17 -28.67 -10.73
N ARG A 476 -10.80 -29.44 -11.75
CA ARG A 476 -11.25 -29.25 -13.13
C ARG A 476 -12.76 -29.23 -13.28
N SER A 477 -13.44 -30.00 -12.46
CA SER A 477 -14.89 -30.08 -12.43
C SER A 477 -15.59 -28.93 -11.71
N HIS A 478 -14.85 -28.02 -11.06
CA HIS A 478 -15.35 -26.98 -10.14
C HIS A 478 -16.22 -27.53 -8.99
N GLY A 479 -16.15 -28.85 -8.75
CA GLY A 479 -16.94 -29.55 -7.74
C GLY A 479 -16.27 -29.65 -6.39
N GLN A 480 -15.05 -29.11 -6.24
CA GLN A 480 -14.19 -29.24 -5.02
C GLN A 480 -14.13 -30.69 -4.51
N SER A 481 -14.10 -31.64 -5.43
CA SER A 481 -14.11 -33.08 -5.11
C SER A 481 -12.84 -33.50 -4.37
N ILE A 482 -11.69 -32.88 -4.68
CA ILE A 482 -10.41 -33.12 -4.05
C ILE A 482 -10.13 -32.00 -3.04
N ARG A 483 -10.60 -32.17 -1.79
CA ARG A 483 -10.35 -31.24 -0.69
C ARG A 483 -9.23 -31.70 0.22
N ASP A 484 -9.16 -33.00 0.46
CA ASP A 484 -8.16 -33.63 1.32
C ASP A 484 -7.33 -34.64 0.53
N PHE A 485 -6.08 -34.29 0.29
CA PHE A 485 -5.13 -35.13 -0.40
C PHE A 485 -3.75 -35.01 0.24
N CYS A 486 -2.92 -36.01 0.09
CA CYS A 486 -1.53 -35.98 0.49
C CYS A 486 -0.66 -35.77 -0.74
N VAL A 487 0.35 -34.91 -0.62
CA VAL A 487 1.37 -34.68 -1.65
C VAL A 487 2.70 -35.21 -1.13
N LYS A 488 3.41 -35.97 -1.95
CA LYS A 488 4.75 -36.45 -1.61
C LYS A 488 5.64 -36.48 -2.84
N LEU A 489 6.88 -36.05 -2.68
CA LEU A 489 7.95 -36.25 -3.63
C LEU A 489 8.54 -37.65 -3.37
N LYS A 490 8.52 -38.51 -4.36
CA LYS A 490 9.14 -39.85 -4.26
C LYS A 490 9.73 -40.22 -5.61
N ASN A 491 11.04 -40.57 -5.61
CA ASN A 491 11.80 -40.77 -6.84
C ASN A 491 11.63 -39.55 -7.76
N ASP A 492 11.36 -39.75 -9.04
CA ASP A 492 11.18 -38.69 -10.05
C ASP A 492 9.71 -38.30 -10.23
N SER A 493 8.90 -38.32 -9.15
CA SER A 493 7.46 -38.06 -9.26
C SER A 493 6.90 -37.32 -8.05
N LEU A 494 6.00 -36.36 -8.35
CA LEU A 494 5.08 -35.75 -7.40
C LEU A 494 3.83 -36.61 -7.31
N ILE A 495 3.66 -37.34 -6.23
CA ILE A 495 2.52 -38.23 -6.02
C ILE A 495 1.45 -37.49 -5.23
N ILE A 496 0.27 -37.33 -5.83
CA ILE A 496 -0.93 -36.74 -5.22
C ILE A 496 -1.90 -37.88 -4.91
N SER A 497 -2.17 -38.11 -3.63
CA SER A 497 -3.03 -39.20 -3.18
C SER A 497 -4.35 -38.65 -2.62
N ALA A 498 -5.44 -38.85 -3.34
CA ALA A 498 -6.79 -38.44 -2.99
C ALA A 498 -7.63 -39.65 -2.57
N LYS A 499 -7.86 -39.84 -1.27
CA LYS A 499 -8.59 -41.01 -0.75
C LYS A 499 -10.11 -40.82 -0.83
N GLY A 500 -10.83 -41.87 -1.20
CA GLY A 500 -12.29 -41.96 -1.07
C GLY A 500 -13.08 -41.35 -2.24
N ILE A 501 -12.45 -40.91 -3.31
CA ILE A 501 -13.10 -40.29 -4.47
C ILE A 501 -13.30 -41.35 -5.56
N LYS A 502 -14.56 -41.55 -5.96
CA LYS A 502 -14.92 -42.64 -6.90
C LYS A 502 -14.63 -42.34 -8.37
N ASN A 503 -14.54 -41.08 -8.78
CA ASN A 503 -14.30 -40.71 -10.19
C ASN A 503 -13.39 -39.46 -10.27
N LEU A 504 -12.18 -39.65 -10.80
CA LEU A 504 -11.17 -38.62 -11.02
C LEU A 504 -10.77 -38.53 -12.50
N ALA A 505 -11.63 -38.94 -13.40
CA ALA A 505 -11.28 -39.02 -14.82
C ALA A 505 -10.98 -37.65 -15.44
N LEU A 506 -11.76 -36.62 -15.09
CA LEU A 506 -11.54 -35.23 -15.58
C LEU A 506 -10.25 -34.67 -15.06
N GLU A 507 -9.97 -34.84 -13.76
CA GLU A 507 -8.76 -34.34 -13.11
C GLU A 507 -7.51 -35.04 -13.66
N ARG A 508 -7.58 -36.36 -13.93
CA ARG A 508 -6.46 -37.09 -14.56
C ARG A 508 -6.16 -36.62 -15.97
N ILE A 509 -7.20 -36.39 -16.79
CA ILE A 509 -7.02 -35.83 -18.13
C ILE A 509 -6.40 -34.44 -18.05
N ALA A 510 -6.92 -33.56 -17.17
CA ALA A 510 -6.41 -32.23 -16.98
C ALA A 510 -4.96 -32.23 -16.49
N LEU A 511 -4.59 -33.14 -15.56
CA LEU A 511 -3.21 -33.29 -15.07
C LEU A 511 -2.27 -33.77 -16.16
N ALA A 512 -2.71 -34.67 -17.06
CA ALA A 512 -1.89 -35.12 -18.18
C ALA A 512 -1.55 -33.96 -19.14
N GLU A 513 -2.50 -33.04 -19.36
CA GLU A 513 -2.28 -31.86 -20.21
C GLU A 513 -1.45 -30.77 -19.51
N LYS A 514 -1.73 -30.50 -18.22
CA LYS A 514 -1.13 -29.37 -17.48
C LYS A 514 0.19 -29.73 -16.80
N GLY A 515 0.48 -31.01 -16.59
CA GLY A 515 1.68 -31.49 -15.89
C GLY A 515 2.97 -31.33 -16.68
N GLU A 516 2.91 -31.12 -18.00
CA GLU A 516 4.10 -30.96 -18.85
C GLU A 516 5.00 -29.80 -18.40
N LEU A 517 4.40 -28.66 -18.05
CA LEU A 517 5.19 -27.52 -17.53
C LEU A 517 5.86 -27.85 -16.20
N PHE A 518 5.17 -28.58 -15.32
CA PHE A 518 5.74 -28.99 -14.01
C PHE A 518 6.93 -29.92 -14.20
N GLU A 519 6.81 -30.90 -15.09
CA GLU A 519 7.93 -31.80 -15.43
C GLU A 519 9.11 -31.05 -16.06
N SER A 520 8.82 -30.10 -16.96
CA SER A 520 9.86 -29.27 -17.59
C SER A 520 10.62 -28.39 -16.58
N VAL A 521 9.92 -27.82 -15.58
CA VAL A 521 10.50 -26.87 -14.62
C VAL A 521 11.23 -27.59 -13.49
N PHE A 522 10.67 -28.72 -12.99
CA PHE A 522 11.17 -29.40 -11.79
C PHE A 522 11.78 -30.77 -12.06
N GLY A 523 11.57 -31.34 -13.24
CA GLY A 523 12.02 -32.71 -13.58
C GLY A 523 11.15 -33.82 -12.98
N TYR A 524 10.01 -33.50 -12.34
CA TYR A 524 9.13 -34.46 -11.68
C TYR A 524 7.85 -34.70 -12.47
N LYS A 525 7.49 -35.95 -12.70
CA LYS A 525 6.18 -36.34 -13.24
C LYS A 525 5.07 -36.21 -12.19
N VAL A 526 3.90 -35.73 -12.57
CA VAL A 526 2.77 -35.61 -11.65
C VAL A 526 1.87 -36.84 -11.78
N ILE A 527 1.61 -37.54 -10.66
CA ILE A 527 0.82 -38.75 -10.61
C ILE A 527 -0.31 -38.60 -9.60
N LEU A 528 -1.56 -38.77 -10.04
CA LEU A 528 -2.77 -38.77 -9.20
C LEU A 528 -3.20 -40.23 -8.92
N VAL A 529 -3.17 -40.63 -7.63
CA VAL A 529 -3.53 -41.97 -7.14
C VAL A 529 -4.70 -41.91 -6.16
#